data_cb1f77d5d41eda639e2d652751daa952
#
_entry.id   cb1f77d5d41eda639e2d652751daa952
#
_cell.length_a   1.000
_cell.length_b   1.000
_cell.length_c   1.000
_cell.angle_alpha   90.00
_cell.angle_beta   90.00
_cell.angle_gamma   90.00
#
_symmetry.space_group_name_H-M   'P 1'
#
loop_
_entity.id
_entity.type
_entity.pdbx_description
1 polymer ?
#
loop_
_entity_poly.entity_id
_entity_poly.type
_entity_poly.pdbx_seq_one_letter_code
_entity_poly.pdbx_strand_id
1 'polypeptide(L)'
;RDTDRSRGLGDVYKRQEKLGVKVRSVEVNVLQRCAAHLASKTDLDEAFTLGQKAVALSEEGVTASMVTMRRISDAPYEIAYEHAEIRHIANEAKSIPREWINDAGNDVTQPLIDYLSPLILGEVPVKYENGIPVYMDVSHLAKHQ
;
A
#
# COMPACT_ATOMS: atom_id res chain seq x y z
N ARG A 1 -17.69 -4.69 -12.82
CA ARG A 1 -16.28 -4.17 -12.78
C ARG A 1 -15.96 -3.14 -13.86
N ASP A 2 -16.78 -3.01 -14.90
CA ASP A 2 -16.62 -1.96 -15.93
C ASP A 2 -17.27 -0.61 -15.57
N THR A 3 -18.03 -0.56 -14.50
CA THR A 3 -18.79 0.63 -14.09
C THR A 3 -17.93 1.74 -13.46
N ASP A 4 -16.75 1.45 -12.91
CA ASP A 4 -15.93 2.48 -12.27
C ASP A 4 -15.12 3.32 -13.28
N ARG A 5 -14.70 2.73 -14.40
CA ARG A 5 -14.03 3.50 -15.48
C ARG A 5 -15.00 4.46 -16.18
N SER A 6 -16.27 4.07 -16.35
CA SER A 6 -17.27 4.93 -16.97
C SER A 6 -17.68 6.12 -16.07
N ARG A 7 -17.61 5.97 -14.75
CA ARG A 7 -17.86 7.06 -13.79
C ARG A 7 -16.84 8.20 -13.89
N GLY A 8 -15.56 7.86 -14.03
CA GLY A 8 -14.49 8.87 -14.20
C GLY A 8 -14.68 9.73 -15.45
N LEU A 9 -15.00 9.12 -16.59
CA LEU A 9 -15.27 9.84 -17.84
C LEU A 9 -16.53 10.70 -17.74
N GLY A 10 -17.62 10.20 -17.17
CA GLY A 10 -18.86 10.96 -16.97
C GLY A 10 -18.66 12.20 -16.08
N ASP A 11 -17.79 12.11 -15.06
CA ASP A 11 -17.48 13.23 -14.19
C ASP A 11 -16.62 14.30 -14.91
N VAL A 12 -15.67 13.87 -15.77
CA VAL A 12 -14.87 14.77 -16.62
C VAL A 12 -15.78 15.58 -17.53
N TYR A 13 -16.74 14.96 -18.24
CA TYR A 13 -17.67 15.66 -19.12
C TYR A 13 -18.54 16.66 -18.36
N LYS A 14 -19.13 16.28 -17.23
CA LYS A 14 -19.94 17.17 -16.39
C LYS A 14 -19.16 18.37 -15.89
N ARG A 15 -17.89 18.19 -15.52
CA ARG A 15 -17.02 19.29 -15.08
C ARG A 15 -16.64 20.20 -16.23
N GLN A 16 -16.34 19.66 -17.41
CA GLN A 16 -16.08 20.46 -18.61
C GLN A 16 -17.26 21.36 -18.99
N GLU A 17 -18.47 20.78 -18.97
CA GLU A 17 -19.70 21.51 -19.26
C GLU A 17 -19.98 22.62 -18.26
N LYS A 18 -19.83 22.34 -16.95
CA LYS A 18 -20.10 23.32 -15.90
C LYS A 18 -19.07 24.44 -15.76
N LEU A 19 -17.81 24.11 -16.00
CA LEU A 19 -16.69 25.04 -15.74
C LEU A 19 -16.18 25.71 -17.02
N GLY A 20 -16.57 25.25 -18.20
CA GLY A 20 -16.10 25.79 -19.47
C GLY A 20 -14.60 25.63 -19.72
N VAL A 21 -13.92 24.72 -18.98
CA VAL A 21 -12.49 24.47 -19.07
C VAL A 21 -12.20 23.03 -19.43
N LYS A 22 -11.06 22.78 -20.06
CA LYS A 22 -10.63 21.42 -20.38
C LYS A 22 -10.26 20.69 -19.09
N VAL A 23 -10.95 19.59 -18.81
CA VAL A 23 -10.71 18.73 -17.65
C VAL A 23 -10.09 17.41 -18.10
N ARG A 24 -9.15 16.88 -17.32
CA ARG A 24 -8.59 15.55 -17.49
C ARG A 24 -8.66 14.82 -16.15
N SER A 25 -9.01 13.55 -16.18
CA SER A 25 -8.88 12.64 -15.05
C SER A 25 -7.62 11.82 -15.24
N VAL A 26 -6.80 11.76 -14.20
CA VAL A 26 -5.61 10.91 -14.17
C VAL A 26 -5.74 9.98 -12.97
N GLU A 27 -5.84 8.68 -13.24
CA GLU A 27 -5.75 7.65 -12.23
C GLU A 27 -4.30 7.20 -12.13
N VAL A 28 -3.65 7.48 -11.00
CA VAL A 28 -2.23 7.17 -10.80
C VAL A 28 -2.00 5.68 -10.61
N ASN A 29 -2.98 4.98 -10.03
CA ASN A 29 -3.04 3.51 -9.97
C ASN A 29 -1.67 2.83 -9.71
N VAL A 30 -1.25 1.99 -10.67
CA VAL A 30 -0.02 1.21 -10.61
C VAL A 30 1.23 2.10 -10.61
N LEU A 31 1.19 3.27 -11.25
CA LEU A 31 2.36 4.17 -11.35
C LEU A 31 2.91 4.55 -9.97
N GLN A 32 2.05 4.91 -9.02
CA GLN A 32 2.49 5.25 -7.67
C GLN A 32 3.06 4.04 -6.91
N ARG A 33 2.55 2.83 -7.18
CA ARG A 33 3.03 1.59 -6.56
C ARG A 33 4.38 1.12 -7.11
N CYS A 34 4.70 1.52 -8.34
CA CYS A 34 5.95 1.18 -9.01
C CYS A 34 7.02 2.26 -8.88
N ALA A 35 6.73 3.35 -8.17
CA ALA A 35 7.64 4.47 -8.00
C ALA A 35 8.65 4.18 -6.88
N ALA A 36 9.69 3.40 -7.18
CA ALA A 36 10.71 2.97 -6.21
C ALA A 36 11.36 4.14 -5.45
N HIS A 37 11.45 5.32 -6.06
CA HIS A 37 11.99 6.54 -5.43
C HIS A 37 11.07 7.17 -4.37
N LEU A 38 9.82 6.70 -4.27
CA LEU A 38 8.85 7.13 -3.26
C LEU A 38 8.61 6.06 -2.19
N ALA A 39 9.29 4.91 -2.28
CA ALA A 39 9.15 3.87 -1.28
C ALA A 39 9.80 4.30 0.04
N SER A 40 9.11 4.10 1.16
CA SER A 40 9.68 4.30 2.48
C SER A 40 10.50 3.08 2.90
N LYS A 41 11.57 3.31 3.66
CA LYS A 41 12.39 2.22 4.19
C LYS A 41 11.58 1.38 5.19
N THR A 42 10.79 2.00 6.05
CA THR A 42 9.93 1.30 7.01
C THR A 42 9.01 0.31 6.30
N ASP A 43 8.28 0.74 5.28
CA ASP A 43 7.33 -0.11 4.55
C ASP A 43 8.03 -1.29 3.85
N LEU A 44 9.21 -1.06 3.26
CA LEU A 44 9.98 -2.12 2.61
C LEU A 44 10.57 -3.13 3.60
N ASP A 45 11.11 -2.66 4.73
CA ASP A 45 11.66 -3.54 5.76
C ASP A 45 10.55 -4.41 6.38
N GLU A 46 9.38 -3.83 6.62
CA GLU A 46 8.21 -4.55 7.12
C GLU A 46 7.69 -5.58 6.13
N ALA A 47 7.56 -5.19 4.86
CA ALA A 47 7.13 -6.11 3.80
C ALA A 47 8.10 -7.28 3.62
N PHE A 48 9.40 -7.02 3.69
CA PHE A 48 10.44 -8.05 3.63
C PHE A 48 10.33 -9.03 4.81
N THR A 49 10.19 -8.50 6.02
CA THR A 49 10.07 -9.31 7.25
C THR A 49 8.78 -10.14 7.26
N LEU A 50 7.66 -9.58 6.74
CA LEU A 50 6.43 -10.35 6.53
C LEU A 50 6.64 -11.55 5.62
N GLY A 51 7.37 -11.35 4.52
CA GLY A 51 7.73 -12.44 3.59
C GLY A 51 8.55 -13.52 4.25
N GLN A 52 9.58 -13.15 5.03
CA GLN A 52 10.39 -14.10 5.79
C GLN A 52 9.54 -14.89 6.80
N LYS A 53 8.65 -14.20 7.52
CA LYS A 53 7.74 -14.85 8.49
C LYS A 53 6.77 -15.82 7.81
N ALA A 54 6.29 -15.48 6.61
CA ALA A 54 5.41 -16.36 5.83
C ALA A 54 6.12 -17.67 5.43
N VAL A 55 7.37 -17.59 5.01
CA VAL A 55 8.19 -18.77 4.69
C VAL A 55 8.41 -19.64 5.94
N ALA A 56 8.81 -19.02 7.05
CA ALA A 56 9.02 -19.75 8.31
C ALA A 56 7.76 -20.49 8.78
N LEU A 57 6.59 -19.83 8.74
CA LEU A 57 5.31 -20.49 9.08
C LEU A 57 4.97 -21.65 8.15
N SER A 58 5.31 -21.52 6.85
CA SER A 58 5.13 -22.61 5.89
C SER A 58 6.01 -23.81 6.22
N GLU A 59 7.27 -23.58 6.63
CA GLU A 59 8.18 -24.66 7.08
C GLU A 59 7.69 -25.34 8.38
N GLU A 60 7.04 -24.58 9.27
CA GLU A 60 6.37 -25.09 10.47
C GLU A 60 5.07 -25.85 10.16
N GLY A 61 4.64 -25.92 8.88
CA GLY A 61 3.42 -26.61 8.45
C GLY A 61 2.13 -25.81 8.68
N VAL A 62 2.23 -24.50 8.99
CA VAL A 62 1.06 -23.64 9.15
C VAL A 62 0.42 -23.38 7.79
N THR A 63 -0.87 -23.69 7.67
CA THR A 63 -1.66 -23.51 6.43
C THR A 63 -2.90 -22.66 6.68
N ALA A 64 -3.53 -22.16 5.62
CA ALA A 64 -4.75 -21.36 5.68
C ALA A 64 -4.63 -20.13 6.61
N SER A 65 -3.43 -19.56 6.71
CA SER A 65 -3.13 -18.40 7.54
C SER A 65 -2.52 -17.27 6.71
N MET A 66 -2.72 -16.04 7.15
CA MET A 66 -2.08 -14.84 6.63
C MET A 66 -1.18 -14.25 7.71
N VAL A 67 0.04 -13.87 7.35
CA VAL A 67 0.91 -13.11 8.24
C VAL A 67 0.32 -11.71 8.43
N THR A 68 0.32 -11.24 9.65
CA THR A 68 -0.25 -9.95 10.04
C THR A 68 0.75 -9.13 10.85
N MET A 69 0.52 -7.84 10.91
CA MET A 69 1.27 -6.92 11.77
C MET A 69 0.34 -6.33 12.81
N ARG A 70 0.80 -6.30 14.05
CA ARG A 70 0.13 -5.59 15.12
C ARG A 70 1.05 -4.53 15.70
N ARG A 71 0.61 -3.28 15.66
CA ARG A 71 1.34 -2.18 16.28
C ARG A 71 1.36 -2.36 17.80
N ILE A 72 2.55 -2.34 18.39
CA ILE A 72 2.77 -2.47 19.83
C ILE A 72 2.92 -1.11 20.48
N SER A 73 3.67 -0.20 19.82
CA SER A 73 3.97 1.13 20.31
C SER A 73 4.01 2.14 19.17
N ASP A 74 3.64 3.39 19.46
CA ASP A 74 3.74 4.50 18.54
C ASP A 74 5.02 5.32 18.72
N ALA A 75 5.57 5.36 19.95
CA ALA A 75 6.80 6.10 20.25
C ALA A 75 7.62 5.37 21.33
N PRO A 76 8.72 4.66 20.96
CA PRO A 76 9.13 4.42 19.57
C PRO A 76 8.13 3.56 18.80
N TYR A 77 8.10 3.70 17.46
CA TYR A 77 7.27 2.87 16.62
C TYR A 77 7.76 1.42 16.63
N GLU A 78 6.88 0.51 17.05
CA GLU A 78 7.18 -0.93 17.11
C GLU A 78 5.99 -1.76 16.68
N ILE A 79 6.28 -2.86 15.97
CA ILE A 79 5.28 -3.83 15.51
C ILE A 79 5.65 -5.25 15.92
N ALA A 80 4.63 -6.08 16.11
CA ALA A 80 4.76 -7.53 16.19
C ALA A 80 4.28 -8.19 14.90
N TYR A 81 5.00 -9.22 14.46
CA TYR A 81 4.60 -10.07 13.35
C TYR A 81 3.87 -11.29 13.90
N GLU A 82 2.61 -11.41 13.55
CA GLU A 82 1.71 -12.45 13.99
C GLU A 82 1.15 -13.18 12.77
N HIS A 83 0.26 -14.13 12.97
CA HIS A 83 -0.54 -14.72 11.91
C HIS A 83 -1.97 -14.92 12.36
N ALA A 84 -2.89 -14.92 11.41
CA ALA A 84 -4.30 -15.16 11.66
C ALA A 84 -4.89 -16.05 10.56
N GLU A 85 -5.91 -16.81 10.91
CA GLU A 85 -6.60 -17.67 9.96
C GLU A 85 -7.27 -16.84 8.86
N ILE A 86 -7.06 -17.22 7.60
CA ILE A 86 -7.60 -16.53 6.42
C ILE A 86 -9.12 -16.34 6.50
N ARG A 87 -9.86 -17.30 7.06
CA ARG A 87 -11.32 -17.22 7.19
C ARG A 87 -11.81 -16.02 8.00
N HIS A 88 -10.98 -15.49 8.90
CA HIS A 88 -11.32 -14.31 9.71
C HIS A 88 -10.93 -12.98 9.05
N ILE A 89 -10.27 -13.04 7.91
CA ILE A 89 -9.74 -11.85 7.20
C ILE A 89 -10.34 -11.74 5.81
N ALA A 90 -10.55 -12.87 5.14
CA ALA A 90 -11.06 -12.89 3.77
C ALA A 90 -12.45 -12.26 3.69
N ASN A 91 -12.63 -11.36 2.72
CA ASN A 91 -13.84 -10.58 2.48
C ASN A 91 -14.21 -9.57 3.61
N GLU A 92 -13.35 -9.39 4.59
CA GLU A 92 -13.51 -8.35 5.59
C GLU A 92 -12.80 -7.06 5.14
N ALA A 93 -13.47 -5.92 5.28
CA ALA A 93 -12.92 -4.61 5.01
C ALA A 93 -12.79 -3.80 6.30
N LYS A 94 -11.56 -3.46 6.67
CA LYS A 94 -11.32 -2.56 7.79
C LYS A 94 -11.51 -1.12 7.31
N SER A 95 -12.52 -0.45 7.81
CA SER A 95 -12.77 0.97 7.55
C SER A 95 -11.86 1.86 8.39
N ILE A 96 -11.54 3.03 7.85
CA ILE A 96 -10.89 4.10 8.62
C ILE A 96 -11.88 4.60 9.67
N PRO A 97 -11.49 4.75 10.96
CA PRO A 97 -12.32 5.33 12.00
C PRO A 97 -12.85 6.71 11.58
N ARG A 98 -14.14 6.98 11.82
CA ARG A 98 -14.75 8.24 11.37
C ARG A 98 -14.11 9.47 12.02
N GLU A 99 -13.65 9.35 13.25
CA GLU A 99 -12.93 10.37 14.01
C GLU A 99 -11.56 10.76 13.42
N TRP A 100 -11.04 9.94 12.48
CA TRP A 100 -9.81 10.25 11.75
C TRP A 100 -10.04 11.15 10.54
N ILE A 101 -11.30 11.46 10.25
CA ILE A 101 -11.72 12.36 9.18
C ILE A 101 -12.39 13.56 9.83
N ASN A 102 -12.06 14.77 9.39
CA ASN A 102 -12.69 15.99 9.92
C ASN A 102 -14.21 16.02 9.67
N ASP A 103 -14.92 16.91 10.33
CA ASP A 103 -16.38 17.00 10.24
C ASP A 103 -16.85 17.35 8.81
N ALA A 104 -16.08 18.17 8.09
CA ALA A 104 -16.38 18.54 6.71
C ALA A 104 -16.13 17.40 5.71
N GLY A 105 -15.43 16.32 6.10
CA GLY A 105 -15.17 15.14 5.27
C GLY A 105 -14.15 15.35 4.15
N ASN A 106 -13.34 16.41 4.22
CA ASN A 106 -12.40 16.80 3.19
C ASN A 106 -10.92 16.85 3.66
N ASP A 107 -10.68 16.50 4.93
CA ASP A 107 -9.34 16.47 5.51
C ASP A 107 -9.27 15.43 6.63
N VAL A 108 -8.06 15.14 7.09
CA VAL A 108 -7.78 14.15 8.14
C VAL A 108 -7.43 14.82 9.46
N THR A 109 -7.66 14.11 10.54
CA THR A 109 -7.34 14.59 11.90
C THR A 109 -5.96 14.11 12.34
N GLN A 110 -5.41 14.73 13.38
CA GLN A 110 -4.08 14.40 13.91
C GLN A 110 -3.87 12.90 14.19
N PRO A 111 -4.84 12.15 14.75
CA PRO A 111 -4.68 10.72 14.97
C PRO A 111 -4.34 9.90 13.71
N LEU A 112 -4.85 10.25 12.53
CA LEU A 112 -4.46 9.58 11.29
C LEU A 112 -3.04 9.96 10.87
N ILE A 113 -2.66 11.22 11.04
CA ILE A 113 -1.29 11.69 10.76
C ILE A 113 -0.29 10.95 11.64
N ASP A 114 -0.56 10.85 12.93
CA ASP A 114 0.30 10.14 13.90
C ASP A 114 0.38 8.64 13.58
N TYR A 115 -0.72 8.05 13.14
CA TYR A 115 -0.74 6.65 12.70
C TYR A 115 0.11 6.39 11.46
N LEU A 116 0.07 7.28 10.46
CA LEU A 116 0.76 7.11 9.19
C LEU A 116 2.22 7.57 9.21
N SER A 117 2.56 8.57 10.04
CA SER A 117 3.88 9.18 10.03
C SER A 117 5.05 8.20 10.15
N PRO A 118 5.03 7.18 11.02
CA PRO A 118 6.12 6.20 11.08
C PRO A 118 6.28 5.38 9.79
N LEU A 119 5.19 5.16 9.07
CA LEU A 119 5.17 4.30 7.89
C LEU A 119 5.82 4.94 6.65
N ILE A 120 5.97 6.26 6.64
CA ILE A 120 6.59 7.00 5.52
C ILE A 120 8.04 7.39 5.81
N LEU A 121 8.65 6.86 6.87
CA LEU A 121 10.00 7.22 7.29
C LEU A 121 11.07 6.37 6.57
N GLY A 122 12.22 6.99 6.43
CA GLY A 122 13.42 6.39 5.88
C GLY A 122 13.43 6.39 4.34
N GLU A 123 14.62 6.66 3.80
CA GLU A 123 14.87 6.65 2.36
C GLU A 123 15.51 5.32 1.96
N VAL A 124 15.12 4.82 0.79
CA VAL A 124 15.73 3.66 0.15
C VAL A 124 16.56 4.13 -1.02
N PRO A 125 17.88 3.90 -1.01
CA PRO A 125 18.73 4.29 -2.13
C PRO A 125 18.36 3.46 -3.37
N VAL A 126 17.80 4.12 -4.38
CA VAL A 126 17.52 3.49 -5.67
C VAL A 126 18.80 3.48 -6.51
N LYS A 127 19.23 2.29 -6.92
CA LYS A 127 20.35 2.14 -7.84
C LYS A 127 19.88 2.46 -9.26
N TYR A 128 20.63 3.30 -9.98
CA TYR A 128 20.35 3.65 -11.36
C TYR A 128 21.48 3.20 -12.29
N GLU A 129 21.12 2.72 -13.47
CA GLU A 129 22.03 2.50 -14.58
C GLU A 129 21.48 3.20 -15.82
N ASN A 130 22.29 4.06 -16.44
CA ASN A 130 21.90 4.88 -17.59
C ASN A 130 20.59 5.68 -17.43
N GLY A 131 20.33 6.17 -16.20
CA GLY A 131 19.13 6.94 -15.86
C GLY A 131 17.86 6.09 -15.60
N ILE A 132 17.99 4.78 -15.61
CA ILE A 132 16.87 3.84 -15.35
C ILE A 132 17.11 3.15 -14.01
N PRO A 133 16.09 3.04 -13.12
CA PRO A 133 16.21 2.24 -11.91
C PRO A 133 16.54 0.78 -12.22
N VAL A 134 17.47 0.22 -11.46
CA VAL A 134 17.84 -1.20 -11.60
C VAL A 134 16.84 -2.05 -10.85
N TYR A 135 16.17 -2.94 -11.57
CA TYR A 135 15.25 -3.93 -11.03
C TYR A 135 15.93 -5.28 -10.87
N MET A 136 15.41 -6.09 -9.94
CA MET A 136 15.89 -7.46 -9.79
C MET A 136 15.54 -8.26 -11.05
N ASP A 137 16.53 -8.90 -11.66
CA ASP A 137 16.30 -9.87 -12.73
C ASP A 137 15.97 -11.23 -12.11
N VAL A 138 14.70 -11.61 -12.23
CA VAL A 138 14.19 -12.92 -11.77
C VAL A 138 14.17 -13.99 -12.85
N SER A 139 14.68 -13.71 -14.04
CA SER A 139 14.66 -14.65 -15.18
C SER A 139 15.42 -15.94 -14.91
N HIS A 140 16.44 -15.90 -14.03
CA HIS A 140 17.20 -17.07 -13.61
C HIS A 140 16.41 -18.03 -12.72
N LEU A 141 15.39 -17.53 -11.98
CA LEU A 141 14.55 -18.36 -11.11
C LEU A 141 13.57 -19.24 -11.90
N ALA A 142 13.22 -18.84 -13.12
CA ALA A 142 12.32 -19.59 -14.00
C ALA A 142 12.98 -20.79 -14.73
N LYS A 143 14.30 -20.94 -14.65
CA LYS A 143 15.04 -21.98 -15.38
C LYS A 143 15.12 -23.33 -14.66
N HIS A 144 14.49 -23.49 -13.52
CA HIS A 144 14.50 -24.70 -12.69
C HIS A 144 13.12 -25.38 -12.56
N GLN A 145 12.24 -25.16 -13.54
CA GLN A 145 10.99 -25.93 -13.67
C GLN A 145 11.06 -26.91 -14.83
#